data_cd196d7bf8aee8b439b0570975d612c3
#
_entry.id   cd196d7bf8aee8b439b0570975d612c3
#
_cell.length_a   1.000
_cell.length_b   1.000
_cell.length_c   1.000
_cell.angle_alpha   90.00
_cell.angle_beta   90.00
_cell.angle_gamma   90.00
#
_symmetry.space_group_name_H-M   'P 1'
#
loop_
_entity.id
_entity.type
_entity.pdbx_description
1 polymer ?
#
loop_
_entity_poly.entity_id
_entity_poly.type
_entity_poly.pdbx_seq_one_letter_code
_entity_poly.pdbx_strand_id
1 'polypeptide(L)'
;MHPAIRGATEEEDDGAFVLPDYIQRHHDWLLRKRLDAAVSSEQPTLMLVRGESCTGKTRSAFEAVRTCMKGWQLVFPKTAGRLLALLDAGGPAPRTVLWLNEMQNYLTGADGEEAAAALRGCLELPGPLMVLGTLWPEYHRILTATPPAGQDTHANARALLGQVKPVDVPASFPAKLLKDPRMHRDGSLARAMGTSTGNRIAQTLAAGPQLVDHYQQATEPHGPYGHAVITAAMDARRLGYTSPLPAAFLEAAAPGYLSGQQRAAADPAAWFAGALGYAREKVKGVAAALEPVADSDRMGALPGVYHLSDYLDHHARDSRRRAFPPESFWSAVRSQEPAPDELAALADASRTRHRYRIAADLYQRAIDAGDTRCLRRLAELHEQAGHLQEAEQLYRRGAAAGDASALVELALRRARGGDLDGAERLAQQAAAAGDARALVELAVRCTQAGDLDGAERLAQQAAAAGSPYALMELAVRRGDSETAEALTQQAIDAGDPMVLMALSDLVGQAMADEQVGQEEWGTTGPLGLAESALQSPEDITEEELWDEAIYGDEDLALRSEAQAQARFGDFEESEQLLLEAADAGDASALTELARLREEAGDFEAAEQLFRFGLEADGSPATPW
;
A
#
# COMPACT_ATOMS: atom_id res chain seq x y z
N MET A 1 14.41 11.46 16.70
CA MET A 1 15.57 10.55 16.57
C MET A 1 15.57 9.64 17.78
N HIS A 2 15.78 8.36 17.58
CA HIS A 2 15.96 7.43 18.70
C HIS A 2 17.33 7.65 19.35
N PRO A 3 17.47 7.45 20.67
CA PRO A 3 18.77 7.43 21.30
C PRO A 3 19.60 6.26 20.74
N ALA A 4 20.92 6.37 20.77
CA ALA A 4 21.83 5.32 20.35
C ALA A 4 22.27 4.45 21.53
N ILE A 5 22.75 3.22 21.25
CA ILE A 5 23.42 2.39 22.26
C ILE A 5 24.67 3.12 22.79
N ARG A 6 24.89 3.07 24.09
CA ARG A 6 26.05 3.72 24.73
C ARG A 6 27.34 2.90 24.55
N GLY A 7 28.45 3.60 24.56
CA GLY A 7 29.78 2.97 24.58
C GLY A 7 30.08 2.31 25.93
N ALA A 8 31.05 1.41 25.95
CA ALA A 8 31.44 0.65 27.16
C ALA A 8 32.14 1.51 28.23
N THR A 9 32.55 2.74 27.87
CA THR A 9 33.30 3.66 28.74
C THR A 9 32.50 4.86 29.26
N GLU A 10 31.22 4.96 28.88
CA GLU A 10 30.34 6.04 29.35
C GLU A 10 29.72 5.64 30.69
N GLU A 11 29.99 6.40 31.74
CA GLU A 11 29.36 6.22 33.05
C GLU A 11 27.82 6.35 32.94
N GLU A 12 27.08 5.61 33.74
CA GLU A 12 25.63 5.64 33.83
C GLU A 12 25.12 7.01 34.29
N ASP A 13 25.08 7.97 33.38
CA ASP A 13 24.36 9.22 33.60
C ASP A 13 22.90 9.02 33.21
N ASP A 14 22.05 8.96 34.24
CA ASP A 14 20.61 8.64 34.09
C ASP A 14 19.91 9.70 33.22
N GLY A 15 19.65 9.37 31.97
CA GLY A 15 18.74 10.12 31.11
C GLY A 15 19.35 10.98 30.01
N ALA A 16 20.67 11.12 29.89
CA ALA A 16 21.28 11.93 28.83
C ALA A 16 21.07 11.31 27.43
N PHE A 17 20.59 12.13 26.49
CA PHE A 17 20.42 11.74 25.09
C PHE A 17 21.79 11.60 24.40
N VAL A 18 22.17 10.39 24.04
CA VAL A 18 23.43 10.10 23.33
C VAL A 18 23.25 10.32 21.84
N LEU A 19 24.06 11.19 21.26
CA LEU A 19 24.11 11.46 19.84
C LEU A 19 25.53 11.17 19.32
N PRO A 20 25.79 9.97 18.76
CA PRO A 20 27.10 9.58 18.28
C PRO A 20 27.66 10.53 17.22
N ASP A 21 28.98 10.52 17.04
CA ASP A 21 29.66 11.26 15.98
C ASP A 21 29.04 10.95 14.62
N TYR A 22 28.81 11.99 13.82
CA TYR A 22 28.22 11.80 12.50
C TYR A 22 29.25 11.46 11.45
N ILE A 23 29.16 10.24 10.91
CA ILE A 23 30.00 9.77 9.83
C ILE A 23 29.29 10.01 8.50
N GLN A 24 29.85 10.92 7.71
CA GLN A 24 29.26 11.29 6.41
C GLN A 24 29.41 10.13 5.41
N ARG A 25 28.29 9.83 4.72
CA ARG A 25 28.22 8.83 3.65
C ARG A 25 27.99 9.51 2.29
N HIS A 26 28.03 8.78 1.19
CA HIS A 26 27.88 9.34 -0.15
C HIS A 26 26.56 10.09 -0.34
N HIS A 27 25.46 9.53 0.16
CA HIS A 27 24.13 10.16 0.07
C HIS A 27 24.06 11.52 0.80
N ASP A 28 24.86 11.75 1.86
CA ASP A 28 24.90 13.04 2.55
C ASP A 28 25.47 14.14 1.65
N TRP A 29 26.48 13.81 0.87
CA TRP A 29 27.01 14.76 -0.13
C TRP A 29 25.95 15.09 -1.17
N LEU A 30 25.24 14.09 -1.69
CA LEU A 30 24.18 14.27 -2.66
C LEU A 30 23.03 15.12 -2.08
N LEU A 31 22.61 14.81 -0.85
CA LEU A 31 21.55 15.52 -0.14
C LEU A 31 21.92 17.01 0.05
N ARG A 32 23.14 17.28 0.53
CA ARG A 32 23.63 18.66 0.70
C ARG A 32 23.69 19.41 -0.64
N LYS A 33 24.25 18.80 -1.68
CA LYS A 33 24.30 19.40 -3.02
C LYS A 33 22.93 19.82 -3.52
N ARG A 34 21.92 18.97 -3.33
CA ARG A 34 20.54 19.28 -3.73
C ARG A 34 19.90 20.36 -2.86
N LEU A 35 20.15 20.35 -1.53
CA LEU A 35 19.66 21.39 -0.63
C LEU A 35 20.28 22.76 -0.95
N ASP A 36 21.59 22.83 -1.19
CA ASP A 36 22.25 24.07 -1.58
C ASP A 36 21.72 24.64 -2.91
N ALA A 37 21.43 23.76 -3.88
CA ALA A 37 20.80 24.15 -5.15
C ALA A 37 19.37 24.69 -4.92
N ALA A 38 18.58 24.04 -4.08
CA ALA A 38 17.22 24.46 -3.72
C ALA A 38 17.21 25.82 -2.99
N VAL A 39 18.13 26.02 -2.03
CA VAL A 39 18.30 27.32 -1.33
C VAL A 39 18.63 28.43 -2.32
N SER A 40 19.46 28.13 -3.34
CA SER A 40 19.88 29.10 -4.34
C SER A 40 18.79 29.40 -5.39
N SER A 41 17.86 28.49 -5.60
CA SER A 41 16.77 28.68 -6.60
C SER A 41 15.67 29.61 -6.10
N GLU A 42 15.55 29.82 -4.80
CA GLU A 42 14.46 30.57 -4.14
C GLU A 42 13.05 30.06 -4.49
N GLN A 43 12.96 28.81 -4.96
CA GLN A 43 11.71 28.15 -5.33
C GLN A 43 11.33 27.08 -4.31
N PRO A 44 10.03 26.80 -4.12
CA PRO A 44 9.59 25.67 -3.33
C PRO A 44 10.17 24.38 -3.88
N THR A 45 10.68 23.54 -3.00
CA THR A 45 11.34 22.29 -3.39
C THR A 45 10.93 21.16 -2.46
N LEU A 46 10.57 20.02 -3.06
CA LEU A 46 10.41 18.76 -2.32
C LEU A 46 11.72 17.98 -2.37
N MET A 47 12.17 17.53 -1.20
CA MET A 47 13.32 16.64 -1.04
C MET A 47 12.88 15.38 -0.33
N LEU A 48 13.14 14.23 -0.93
CA LEU A 48 12.80 12.92 -0.40
C LEU A 48 14.04 12.13 -0.01
N VAL A 49 14.10 11.66 1.24
CA VAL A 49 15.15 10.79 1.78
C VAL A 49 14.55 9.41 2.00
N ARG A 50 14.97 8.42 1.19
CA ARG A 50 14.42 7.07 1.19
C ARG A 50 15.40 6.07 1.81
N GLY A 51 14.90 5.09 2.53
CA GLY A 51 15.69 4.00 3.12
C GLY A 51 14.89 3.22 4.16
N GLU A 52 15.36 2.02 4.48
CA GLU A 52 14.76 1.14 5.49
C GLU A 52 14.67 1.78 6.88
N SER A 53 13.98 1.12 7.81
CA SER A 53 13.91 1.55 9.20
C SER A 53 15.31 1.61 9.84
N CYS A 54 15.54 2.60 10.68
CA CYS A 54 16.80 2.80 11.43
C CYS A 54 18.07 2.94 10.59
N THR A 55 18.00 3.17 9.26
CA THR A 55 19.19 3.39 8.41
C THR A 55 19.86 4.75 8.58
N GLY A 56 19.24 5.65 9.35
CA GLY A 56 19.73 6.98 9.62
C GLY A 56 19.14 8.09 8.74
N LYS A 57 18.02 7.85 8.02
CA LYS A 57 17.32 8.86 7.20
C LYS A 57 17.16 10.20 7.93
N THR A 58 16.50 10.16 9.09
CA THR A 58 16.21 11.36 9.90
C THR A 58 17.50 12.07 10.36
N ARG A 59 18.55 11.30 10.69
CA ARG A 59 19.85 11.87 11.09
C ARG A 59 20.54 12.56 9.90
N SER A 60 20.59 11.92 8.73
CA SER A 60 21.16 12.50 7.51
C SER A 60 20.45 13.79 7.12
N ALA A 61 19.11 13.77 7.13
CA ALA A 61 18.28 14.93 6.85
C ALA A 61 18.54 16.08 7.83
N PHE A 62 18.62 15.77 9.14
CA PHE A 62 18.92 16.77 10.19
C PHE A 62 20.29 17.42 9.99
N GLU A 63 21.34 16.64 9.77
CA GLU A 63 22.68 17.16 9.55
C GLU A 63 22.80 18.02 8.29
N ALA A 64 22.07 17.65 7.25
CA ALA A 64 22.03 18.41 6.01
C ALA A 64 21.30 19.76 6.19
N VAL A 65 20.12 19.76 6.82
CA VAL A 65 19.38 21.01 7.13
C VAL A 65 20.20 21.92 8.02
N ARG A 66 20.78 21.38 9.10
CA ARG A 66 21.64 22.14 10.02
C ARG A 66 22.81 22.82 9.31
N THR A 67 23.34 22.19 8.26
CA THR A 67 24.50 22.69 7.52
C THR A 67 24.11 23.70 6.46
N CYS A 68 23.10 23.39 5.62
CA CYS A 68 22.77 24.12 4.41
C CYS A 68 21.69 25.20 4.62
N MET A 69 20.83 25.06 5.65
CA MET A 69 19.64 25.90 5.80
C MET A 69 19.68 26.76 7.08
N LYS A 70 20.81 27.39 7.32
CA LYS A 70 20.98 28.29 8.45
C LYS A 70 20.03 29.48 8.38
N GLY A 71 19.30 29.77 9.47
CA GLY A 71 18.33 30.85 9.54
C GLY A 71 16.96 30.54 8.92
N TRP A 72 16.72 29.31 8.46
CA TRP A 72 15.40 28.84 8.09
C TRP A 72 14.61 28.40 9.32
N GLN A 73 13.31 28.58 9.28
CA GLN A 73 12.40 28.04 10.29
C GLN A 73 12.16 26.56 10.06
N LEU A 74 11.90 25.78 11.12
CA LEU A 74 11.52 24.39 11.03
C LEU A 74 10.10 24.22 11.53
N VAL A 75 9.23 23.67 10.70
CA VAL A 75 7.86 23.32 11.04
C VAL A 75 7.68 21.80 10.87
N PHE A 76 7.20 21.16 11.93
CA PHE A 76 6.97 19.72 11.97
C PHE A 76 5.50 19.44 12.35
N PRO A 77 4.58 19.33 11.39
CA PRO A 77 3.22 18.86 11.64
C PRO A 77 3.27 17.36 11.99
N LYS A 78 2.73 16.98 13.13
CA LYS A 78 2.84 15.59 13.62
C LYS A 78 1.89 14.60 12.95
N THR A 79 0.84 15.10 12.26
CA THR A 79 -0.21 14.29 11.62
C THR A 79 -0.64 14.90 10.29
N ALA A 80 -1.28 14.09 9.41
CA ALA A 80 -1.87 14.56 8.17
C ALA A 80 -2.89 15.70 8.40
N GLY A 81 -3.79 15.56 9.36
CA GLY A 81 -4.77 16.61 9.69
C GLY A 81 -4.13 17.93 10.17
N ARG A 82 -3.01 17.88 10.91
CA ARG A 82 -2.26 19.11 11.28
C ARG A 82 -1.53 19.72 10.08
N LEU A 83 -1.05 18.89 9.16
CA LEU A 83 -0.48 19.35 7.90
C LEU A 83 -1.53 20.08 7.06
N LEU A 84 -2.70 19.49 6.87
CA LEU A 84 -3.82 20.11 6.15
C LEU A 84 -4.23 21.44 6.79
N ALA A 85 -4.46 21.46 8.08
CA ALA A 85 -4.79 22.70 8.81
C ALA A 85 -3.73 23.81 8.65
N LEU A 86 -2.45 23.45 8.60
CA LEU A 86 -1.36 24.41 8.33
C LEU A 86 -1.45 24.95 6.89
N LEU A 87 -1.69 24.09 5.92
CA LEU A 87 -1.75 24.48 4.50
C LEU A 87 -3.00 25.32 4.19
N ASP A 88 -4.13 24.98 4.79
CA ASP A 88 -5.39 25.75 4.71
C ASP A 88 -5.30 27.14 5.36
N ALA A 89 -4.50 27.28 6.40
CA ALA A 89 -4.24 28.57 7.04
C ALA A 89 -3.32 29.51 6.24
N GLY A 90 -3.00 29.14 4.98
CA GLY A 90 -2.13 29.93 4.10
C GLY A 90 -0.71 29.40 3.95
N GLY A 91 -0.44 28.23 4.53
CA GLY A 91 0.84 27.54 4.42
C GLY A 91 1.97 28.10 5.30
N PRO A 92 3.15 27.48 5.26
CA PRO A 92 4.31 27.96 6.01
C PRO A 92 4.89 29.23 5.41
N ALA A 93 5.47 30.07 6.27
CA ALA A 93 6.15 31.31 5.84
C ALA A 93 7.35 30.98 4.91
N PRO A 94 7.79 31.95 4.06
CA PRO A 94 9.01 31.79 3.28
C PRO A 94 10.23 31.46 4.14
N ARG A 95 11.18 30.70 3.57
CA ARG A 95 12.36 30.16 4.29
C ARG A 95 12.01 29.24 5.47
N THR A 96 11.02 28.39 5.25
CA THR A 96 10.64 27.34 6.18
C THR A 96 11.04 25.97 5.63
N VAL A 97 11.54 25.11 6.50
CA VAL A 97 11.66 23.67 6.29
C VAL A 97 10.40 23.02 6.86
N LEU A 98 9.53 22.54 6.00
CA LEU A 98 8.40 21.69 6.36
C LEU A 98 8.92 20.26 6.46
N TRP A 99 9.05 19.77 7.70
CA TRP A 99 9.63 18.47 8.00
C TRP A 99 8.55 17.40 8.10
N LEU A 100 8.56 16.45 7.18
CA LEU A 100 7.60 15.34 7.13
C LEU A 100 8.33 14.01 7.41
N ASN A 101 8.50 13.71 8.71
CA ASN A 101 9.15 12.46 9.11
C ASN A 101 8.20 11.29 8.89
N GLU A 102 8.68 10.20 8.25
CA GLU A 102 7.87 9.06 7.85
C GLU A 102 6.66 9.53 7.01
N MET A 103 6.98 10.02 5.78
CA MET A 103 6.03 10.70 4.91
C MET A 103 4.82 9.83 4.55
N GLN A 104 4.95 8.50 4.61
CA GLN A 104 3.81 7.57 4.47
C GLN A 104 2.67 7.89 5.45
N ASN A 105 2.97 8.36 6.67
CA ASN A 105 1.95 8.71 7.66
C ASN A 105 1.11 9.95 7.28
N TYR A 106 1.53 10.68 6.24
CA TYR A 106 0.82 11.84 5.70
C TYR A 106 0.16 11.56 4.35
N LEU A 107 0.65 10.56 3.60
CA LEU A 107 0.22 10.27 2.24
C LEU A 107 -0.63 9.00 2.12
N THR A 108 -0.83 8.28 3.23
CA THR A 108 -1.72 7.11 3.30
C THR A 108 -2.91 7.41 4.22
N GLY A 109 -3.92 6.54 4.21
CA GLY A 109 -5.14 6.72 5.00
C GLY A 109 -6.13 7.71 4.39
N ALA A 110 -7.14 8.09 5.16
CA ALA A 110 -8.28 8.90 4.70
C ALA A 110 -7.87 10.25 4.12
N ASP A 111 -6.96 10.95 4.79
CA ASP A 111 -6.51 12.30 4.43
C ASP A 111 -5.33 12.29 3.45
N GLY A 112 -4.84 11.11 3.04
CA GLY A 112 -3.57 10.97 2.32
C GLY A 112 -3.54 11.65 0.97
N GLU A 113 -4.56 11.47 0.17
CA GLU A 113 -4.69 12.10 -1.15
C GLU A 113 -4.93 13.62 -1.05
N GLU A 114 -5.72 14.06 -0.07
CA GLU A 114 -5.94 15.48 0.19
C GLU A 114 -4.64 16.16 0.63
N ALA A 115 -3.88 15.53 1.53
CA ALA A 115 -2.57 16.01 1.96
C ALA A 115 -1.56 16.06 0.80
N ALA A 116 -1.56 15.06 -0.08
CA ALA A 116 -0.73 15.05 -1.28
C ALA A 116 -1.09 16.18 -2.26
N ALA A 117 -2.39 16.41 -2.50
CA ALA A 117 -2.88 17.50 -3.34
C ALA A 117 -2.52 18.87 -2.76
N ALA A 118 -2.73 19.07 -1.45
CA ALA A 118 -2.40 20.30 -0.76
C ALA A 118 -0.88 20.59 -0.78
N LEU A 119 -0.04 19.56 -0.60
CA LEU A 119 1.41 19.70 -0.74
C LEU A 119 1.82 20.08 -2.16
N ARG A 120 1.20 19.50 -3.19
CA ARG A 120 1.44 19.89 -4.58
C ARG A 120 1.11 21.37 -4.81
N GLY A 121 -0.07 21.81 -4.38
CA GLY A 121 -0.47 23.22 -4.45
C GLY A 121 0.50 24.13 -3.70
N CYS A 122 1.00 23.72 -2.54
CA CYS A 122 1.98 24.47 -1.78
C CYS A 122 3.35 24.60 -2.52
N LEU A 123 3.74 23.60 -3.30
CA LEU A 123 4.96 23.64 -4.12
C LEU A 123 4.83 24.51 -5.37
N GLU A 124 3.62 24.89 -5.77
CA GLU A 124 3.35 25.82 -6.89
C GLU A 124 3.33 27.30 -6.45
N LEU A 125 3.28 27.56 -5.14
CA LEU A 125 3.28 28.92 -4.61
C LEU A 125 4.68 29.56 -4.75
N PRO A 126 4.76 30.86 -5.01
CA PRO A 126 6.07 31.51 -5.12
C PRO A 126 6.74 31.68 -3.75
N GLY A 127 8.05 31.51 -3.72
CA GLY A 127 8.89 31.77 -2.54
C GLY A 127 9.66 30.54 -2.04
N PRO A 128 10.75 30.76 -1.30
CA PRO A 128 11.61 29.68 -0.84
C PRO A 128 10.94 28.85 0.26
N LEU A 129 10.56 27.63 -0.06
CA LEU A 129 10.03 26.63 0.84
C LEU A 129 10.78 25.30 0.61
N MET A 130 11.15 24.61 1.67
CA MET A 130 11.69 23.25 1.61
C MET A 130 10.71 22.27 2.27
N VAL A 131 10.13 21.40 1.49
CA VAL A 131 9.44 20.22 2.00
C VAL A 131 10.45 19.08 2.07
N LEU A 132 10.78 18.61 3.25
CA LEU A 132 11.76 17.55 3.47
C LEU A 132 11.06 16.33 4.08
N GLY A 133 10.91 15.27 3.28
CA GLY A 133 10.27 14.02 3.67
C GLY A 133 11.27 12.88 3.86
N THR A 134 11.00 12.01 4.85
CA THR A 134 11.63 10.68 4.92
C THR A 134 10.60 9.62 4.57
N LEU A 135 10.98 8.56 3.85
CA LEU A 135 10.05 7.54 3.37
C LEU A 135 10.72 6.17 3.34
N TRP A 136 9.95 5.11 3.60
CA TRP A 136 10.41 3.75 3.42
C TRP A 136 10.29 3.32 1.95
N PRO A 137 11.20 2.45 1.43
CA PRO A 137 11.18 2.00 0.04
C PRO A 137 9.85 1.33 -0.35
N GLU A 138 9.31 0.51 0.54
CA GLU A 138 8.02 -0.16 0.35
C GLU A 138 6.87 0.84 0.08
N TYR A 139 6.74 1.86 0.94
CA TYR A 139 5.70 2.87 0.75
C TYR A 139 5.95 3.75 -0.49
N HIS A 140 7.22 4.03 -0.82
CA HIS A 140 7.53 4.72 -2.05
C HIS A 140 7.00 3.93 -3.26
N ARG A 141 7.26 2.62 -3.31
CA ARG A 141 6.77 1.73 -4.36
C ARG A 141 5.22 1.72 -4.42
N ILE A 142 4.54 1.53 -3.28
CA ILE A 142 3.07 1.53 -3.21
C ILE A 142 2.48 2.85 -3.72
N LEU A 143 3.01 3.98 -3.25
CA LEU A 143 2.49 5.32 -3.58
C LEU A 143 2.83 5.77 -5.01
N THR A 144 3.84 5.18 -5.66
CA THR A 144 4.24 5.50 -7.03
C THR A 144 3.81 4.46 -8.05
N ALA A 145 3.29 3.30 -7.62
CA ALA A 145 2.82 2.25 -8.50
C ALA A 145 1.69 2.74 -9.43
N THR A 146 1.72 2.30 -10.68
CA THR A 146 0.62 2.55 -11.62
C THR A 146 -0.53 1.61 -11.26
N PRO A 147 -1.73 2.10 -10.93
CA PRO A 147 -2.84 1.24 -10.56
C PRO A 147 -3.37 0.47 -11.78
N PRO A 148 -3.97 -0.70 -11.58
CA PRO A 148 -4.81 -1.33 -12.59
C PRO A 148 -5.93 -0.37 -13.01
N ALA A 149 -6.38 -0.45 -14.24
CA ALA A 149 -7.40 0.44 -14.80
C ALA A 149 -8.62 0.57 -13.86
N GLY A 150 -8.92 1.79 -13.44
CA GLY A 150 -10.15 2.14 -12.72
C GLY A 150 -10.05 2.40 -11.22
N GLN A 151 -8.90 2.29 -10.56
CA GLN A 151 -8.78 2.58 -9.12
C GLN A 151 -7.46 3.27 -8.77
N ASP A 152 -7.37 4.55 -9.05
CA ASP A 152 -6.22 5.33 -8.59
C ASP A 152 -6.46 5.93 -7.21
N THR A 153 -6.14 5.17 -6.15
CA THR A 153 -6.22 5.62 -4.76
C THR A 153 -5.08 6.52 -4.33
N HIS A 154 -4.05 6.70 -5.18
CA HIS A 154 -2.83 7.44 -4.87
C HIS A 154 -2.40 8.41 -5.97
N ALA A 155 -3.35 8.94 -6.77
CA ALA A 155 -3.07 9.80 -7.91
C ALA A 155 -2.24 11.03 -7.54
N ASN A 156 -2.64 11.75 -6.48
CA ASN A 156 -1.93 12.94 -6.02
C ASN A 156 -0.60 12.60 -5.35
N ALA A 157 -0.53 11.52 -4.59
CA ALA A 157 0.70 11.04 -3.96
C ALA A 157 1.72 10.63 -5.05
N ARG A 158 1.30 9.90 -6.09
CA ARG A 158 2.13 9.53 -7.24
C ARG A 158 2.62 10.77 -7.98
N ALA A 159 1.73 11.69 -8.32
CA ALA A 159 2.11 12.93 -9.01
C ALA A 159 3.07 13.79 -8.17
N LEU A 160 2.93 13.80 -6.83
CA LEU A 160 3.85 14.48 -5.92
C LEU A 160 5.23 13.82 -5.89
N LEU A 161 5.27 12.49 -5.70
CA LEU A 161 6.52 11.74 -5.54
C LEU A 161 7.25 11.52 -6.87
N GLY A 162 6.53 11.38 -7.99
CA GLY A 162 7.09 11.22 -9.32
C GLY A 162 7.91 12.42 -9.81
N GLN A 163 7.73 13.61 -9.23
CA GLN A 163 8.51 14.81 -9.55
C GLN A 163 9.90 14.81 -8.90
N VAL A 164 10.18 13.89 -7.99
CA VAL A 164 11.38 13.95 -7.13
C VAL A 164 12.15 12.64 -7.17
N LYS A 165 13.39 12.72 -7.64
CA LYS A 165 14.31 11.59 -7.50
C LYS A 165 14.74 11.47 -6.02
N PRO A 166 14.44 10.38 -5.31
CA PRO A 166 14.82 10.20 -3.91
C PRO A 166 16.34 10.24 -3.69
N VAL A 167 16.74 10.55 -2.47
CA VAL A 167 18.11 10.32 -1.99
C VAL A 167 18.08 9.07 -1.13
N ASP A 168 18.66 7.98 -1.64
CA ASP A 168 18.68 6.70 -0.96
C ASP A 168 19.72 6.63 0.15
N VAL A 169 19.30 6.14 1.31
CA VAL A 169 20.14 5.92 2.50
C VAL A 169 20.39 4.43 2.66
N PRO A 170 21.56 3.91 2.23
CA PRO A 170 21.86 2.50 2.35
C PRO A 170 21.88 2.02 3.80
N ALA A 171 21.38 0.80 4.06
CA ALA A 171 21.42 0.18 5.38
C ALA A 171 22.86 -0.06 5.87
N SER A 172 23.75 -0.48 4.96
CA SER A 172 25.13 -0.78 5.30
C SER A 172 26.09 0.40 5.09
N PHE A 173 27.13 0.43 5.92
CA PHE A 173 28.24 1.37 5.76
C PHE A 173 29.29 0.77 4.82
N PRO A 174 29.81 1.55 3.83
CA PRO A 174 30.92 1.11 3.01
C PRO A 174 32.16 0.75 3.85
N ALA A 175 32.83 -0.34 3.52
CA ALA A 175 34.01 -0.81 4.26
C ALA A 175 35.11 0.25 4.43
N LYS A 176 35.22 1.20 3.50
CA LYS A 176 36.16 2.33 3.58
C LYS A 176 35.86 3.23 4.79
N LEU A 177 34.60 3.45 5.13
CA LEU A 177 34.20 4.32 6.24
C LEU A 177 34.40 3.66 7.60
N LEU A 178 34.45 2.34 7.68
CA LEU A 178 34.77 1.62 8.93
C LEU A 178 36.19 1.90 9.42
N LYS A 179 37.07 2.38 8.54
CA LYS A 179 38.45 2.79 8.87
C LYS A 179 38.56 4.25 9.33
N ASP A 180 37.45 5.00 9.38
CA ASP A 180 37.45 6.38 9.89
C ASP A 180 37.82 6.37 11.38
N PRO A 181 38.79 7.21 11.83
CA PRO A 181 39.20 7.26 13.23
C PRO A 181 38.05 7.57 14.19
N ARG A 182 37.01 8.29 13.75
CA ARG A 182 35.81 8.60 14.56
C ARG A 182 35.01 7.35 14.91
N MET A 183 34.98 6.35 14.01
CA MET A 183 34.35 5.04 14.25
C MET A 183 34.91 4.31 15.47
N HIS A 184 36.19 4.57 15.80
CA HIS A 184 36.89 3.93 16.90
C HIS A 184 36.97 4.80 18.17
N ARG A 185 36.87 6.12 18.03
CA ARG A 185 36.93 7.04 19.17
C ARG A 185 35.59 7.17 19.88
N ASP A 186 34.50 7.18 19.12
CA ASP A 186 33.15 7.22 19.67
C ASP A 186 32.79 5.84 20.22
N GLY A 187 32.53 5.74 21.51
CA GLY A 187 32.25 4.48 22.19
C GLY A 187 31.01 3.76 21.64
N SER A 188 29.97 4.53 21.26
CA SER A 188 28.75 3.99 20.68
C SER A 188 28.98 3.43 19.28
N LEU A 189 29.72 4.16 18.43
CA LEU A 189 30.10 3.70 17.09
C LEU A 189 31.01 2.46 17.15
N ALA A 190 32.02 2.46 18.02
CA ALA A 190 32.94 1.32 18.19
C ALA A 190 32.17 0.06 18.62
N ARG A 191 31.25 0.20 19.56
CA ARG A 191 30.38 -0.90 20.02
C ARG A 191 29.48 -1.41 18.92
N ALA A 192 28.80 -0.50 18.19
CA ALA A 192 27.94 -0.86 17.06
C ALA A 192 28.74 -1.56 15.96
N MET A 193 29.95 -1.11 15.66
CA MET A 193 30.85 -1.73 14.68
C MET A 193 31.25 -3.16 15.08
N GLY A 194 31.55 -3.39 16.36
CA GLY A 194 31.93 -4.69 16.88
C GLY A 194 30.78 -5.73 16.92
N THR A 195 29.53 -5.28 16.92
CA THR A 195 28.33 -6.14 17.05
C THR A 195 27.44 -6.17 15.81
N SER A 196 27.72 -5.31 14.79
CA SER A 196 26.87 -5.25 13.59
C SER A 196 27.14 -6.38 12.61
N THR A 197 26.08 -6.93 12.05
CA THR A 197 26.15 -7.86 10.91
C THR A 197 26.00 -7.07 9.61
N GLY A 198 26.83 -7.36 8.59
CA GLY A 198 26.74 -6.71 7.29
C GLY A 198 26.97 -5.19 7.31
N ASN A 199 27.74 -4.68 8.28
CA ASN A 199 28.05 -3.25 8.45
C ASN A 199 26.80 -2.34 8.63
N ARG A 200 25.71 -2.88 9.18
CA ARG A 200 24.46 -2.14 9.46
C ARG A 200 24.55 -1.29 10.73
N ILE A 201 25.57 -0.43 10.79
CA ILE A 201 25.93 0.34 11.98
C ILE A 201 24.78 1.20 12.53
N ALA A 202 24.06 1.92 11.65
CA ALA A 202 22.98 2.78 12.07
C ALA A 202 21.81 2.00 12.71
N GLN A 203 21.47 0.84 12.16
CA GLN A 203 20.44 -0.05 12.71
C GLN A 203 20.88 -0.66 14.04
N THR A 204 22.14 -1.06 14.16
CA THR A 204 22.71 -1.58 15.41
C THR A 204 22.74 -0.51 16.50
N LEU A 205 23.09 0.75 16.17
CA LEU A 205 23.00 1.89 17.10
C LEU A 205 21.57 2.09 17.64
N ALA A 206 20.55 1.86 16.83
CA ALA A 206 19.16 1.92 17.20
C ALA A 206 18.64 0.66 17.90
N ALA A 207 19.49 -0.33 18.19
CA ALA A 207 19.17 -1.64 18.77
C ALA A 207 18.12 -2.47 17.97
N GLY A 208 17.92 -2.17 16.69
CA GLY A 208 16.90 -2.84 15.87
C GLY A 208 17.08 -4.37 15.78
N PRO A 209 18.25 -4.91 15.34
CA PRO A 209 18.49 -6.34 15.30
C PRO A 209 18.31 -7.03 16.66
N GLN A 210 18.72 -6.37 17.75
CA GLN A 210 18.58 -6.91 19.10
C GLN A 210 17.12 -6.94 19.58
N LEU A 211 16.26 -6.05 19.07
CA LEU A 211 14.81 -6.13 19.31
C LEU A 211 14.20 -7.35 18.63
N VAL A 212 14.65 -7.68 17.42
CA VAL A 212 14.23 -8.91 16.73
C VAL A 212 14.70 -10.13 17.48
N ASP A 213 15.98 -10.16 17.95
CA ASP A 213 16.51 -11.24 18.77
C ASP A 213 15.69 -11.41 20.07
N HIS A 214 15.37 -10.30 20.76
CA HIS A 214 14.53 -10.31 21.97
C HIS A 214 13.13 -10.88 21.68
N TYR A 215 12.53 -10.50 20.55
CA TYR A 215 11.25 -11.04 20.11
C TYR A 215 11.33 -12.54 19.81
N GLN A 216 12.35 -13.00 19.07
CA GLN A 216 12.46 -14.40 18.62
C GLN A 216 12.92 -15.35 19.72
N GLN A 217 13.80 -14.91 20.61
CA GLN A 217 14.40 -15.74 21.67
C GLN A 217 13.62 -15.76 22.99
N ALA A 218 12.39 -15.38 22.98
CA ALA A 218 11.48 -15.17 24.12
C ALA A 218 11.43 -16.35 25.14
N THR A 219 12.56 -16.65 25.82
CA THR A 219 12.77 -17.81 26.71
C THR A 219 12.59 -17.51 28.19
N GLU A 220 12.52 -16.24 28.58
CA GLU A 220 12.29 -15.80 29.97
C GLU A 220 10.90 -16.27 30.49
N PRO A 221 10.66 -16.30 31.81
CA PRO A 221 9.37 -16.77 32.35
C PRO A 221 8.14 -16.11 31.72
N HIS A 222 8.25 -14.84 31.31
CA HIS A 222 7.21 -14.09 30.61
C HIS A 222 7.43 -14.01 29.09
N GLY A 223 8.52 -14.56 28.57
CA GLY A 223 8.92 -14.49 27.17
C GLY A 223 7.84 -14.97 26.20
N PRO A 224 7.28 -16.17 26.34
CA PRO A 224 6.22 -16.65 25.45
C PRO A 224 4.99 -15.74 25.41
N TYR A 225 4.59 -15.19 26.55
CA TYR A 225 3.46 -14.26 26.63
C TYR A 225 3.80 -12.89 26.05
N GLY A 226 5.03 -12.41 26.32
CA GLY A 226 5.56 -11.19 25.71
C GLY A 226 5.67 -11.28 24.18
N HIS A 227 6.16 -12.42 23.69
CA HIS A 227 6.17 -12.74 22.26
C HIS A 227 4.77 -12.64 21.64
N ALA A 228 3.75 -13.25 22.28
CA ALA A 228 2.37 -13.21 21.80
C ALA A 228 1.82 -11.78 21.76
N VAL A 229 2.07 -10.96 22.79
CA VAL A 229 1.67 -9.54 22.83
C VAL A 229 2.36 -8.73 21.73
N ILE A 230 3.68 -8.92 21.52
CA ILE A 230 4.43 -8.25 20.46
C ILE A 230 3.90 -8.70 19.09
N THR A 231 3.64 -10.00 18.91
CA THR A 231 3.08 -10.53 17.64
C THR A 231 1.72 -9.92 17.32
N ALA A 232 0.83 -9.80 18.31
CA ALA A 232 -0.46 -9.14 18.12
C ALA A 232 -0.29 -7.66 17.71
N ALA A 233 0.66 -6.95 18.30
CA ALA A 233 0.98 -5.59 17.92
C ALA A 233 1.56 -5.49 16.50
N MET A 234 2.44 -6.42 16.11
CA MET A 234 3.01 -6.53 14.77
C MET A 234 1.91 -6.76 13.71
N ASP A 235 0.99 -7.69 13.98
CA ASP A 235 -0.12 -7.98 13.08
C ASP A 235 -1.10 -6.79 12.97
N ALA A 236 -1.38 -6.10 14.06
CA ALA A 236 -2.21 -4.89 14.02
C ALA A 236 -1.60 -3.83 13.10
N ARG A 237 -0.30 -3.55 13.24
CA ARG A 237 0.39 -2.53 12.44
C ARG A 237 0.46 -2.89 10.96
N ARG A 238 0.89 -4.10 10.62
CA ARG A 238 1.02 -4.51 9.22
C ARG A 238 -0.32 -4.60 8.47
N LEU A 239 -1.42 -4.79 9.19
CA LEU A 239 -2.76 -4.88 8.62
C LEU A 239 -3.50 -3.54 8.57
N GLY A 240 -2.91 -2.45 9.10
CA GLY A 240 -3.45 -1.11 8.94
C GLY A 240 -3.99 -0.44 10.20
N TYR A 241 -3.78 -1.00 11.40
CA TYR A 241 -4.09 -0.32 12.65
C TYR A 241 -3.02 0.74 12.94
N THR A 242 -3.31 2.01 12.66
CA THR A 242 -2.33 3.11 12.73
C THR A 242 -2.31 3.85 14.07
N SER A 243 -3.42 3.87 14.78
CA SER A 243 -3.54 4.47 16.11
C SER A 243 -2.69 3.76 17.16
N PRO A 244 -2.39 4.42 18.29
CA PRO A 244 -1.76 3.75 19.43
C PRO A 244 -2.57 2.55 19.90
N LEU A 245 -1.89 1.43 20.16
CA LEU A 245 -2.52 0.16 20.50
C LEU A 245 -2.96 0.15 21.98
N PRO A 246 -4.26 -0.04 22.28
CA PRO A 246 -4.73 -0.16 23.65
C PRO A 246 -4.22 -1.44 24.32
N ALA A 247 -3.88 -1.38 25.60
CA ALA A 247 -3.52 -2.56 26.40
C ALA A 247 -4.63 -3.62 26.37
N ALA A 248 -5.89 -3.20 26.45
CA ALA A 248 -7.04 -4.12 26.39
C ALA A 248 -7.14 -4.86 25.04
N PHE A 249 -6.77 -4.21 23.92
CA PHE A 249 -6.66 -4.87 22.63
C PHE A 249 -5.59 -5.95 22.66
N LEU A 250 -4.38 -5.60 23.12
CA LEU A 250 -3.24 -6.53 23.18
C LEU A 250 -3.53 -7.74 24.09
N GLU A 251 -4.19 -7.51 25.24
CA GLU A 251 -4.60 -8.54 26.17
C GLU A 251 -5.60 -9.52 25.55
N ALA A 252 -6.59 -8.99 24.82
CA ALA A 252 -7.61 -9.81 24.16
C ALA A 252 -7.08 -10.57 22.94
N ALA A 253 -6.17 -9.97 22.17
CA ALA A 253 -5.62 -10.54 20.95
C ALA A 253 -4.58 -11.63 21.20
N ALA A 254 -3.69 -11.44 22.19
CA ALA A 254 -2.51 -12.28 22.41
C ALA A 254 -2.80 -13.78 22.67
N PRO A 255 -3.89 -14.21 23.32
CA PRO A 255 -4.13 -15.63 23.61
C PRO A 255 -4.16 -16.56 22.39
N GLY A 256 -4.57 -16.09 21.21
CA GLY A 256 -4.59 -16.89 19.99
C GLY A 256 -3.21 -17.22 19.42
N TYR A 257 -2.19 -16.46 19.82
CA TYR A 257 -0.79 -16.70 19.43
C TYR A 257 -0.06 -17.66 20.38
N LEU A 258 -0.75 -18.17 21.41
CA LEU A 258 -0.22 -19.10 22.39
C LEU A 258 -0.76 -20.51 22.16
N SER A 259 0.09 -21.53 22.36
CA SER A 259 -0.35 -22.91 22.36
C SER A 259 -1.33 -23.20 23.53
N GLY A 260 -2.14 -24.25 23.41
CA GLY A 260 -3.05 -24.67 24.48
C GLY A 260 -2.32 -24.91 25.81
N GLN A 261 -1.10 -25.46 25.76
CA GLN A 261 -0.28 -25.73 26.96
C GLN A 261 0.19 -24.40 27.60
N GLN A 262 0.62 -23.44 26.83
CA GLN A 262 1.03 -22.11 27.32
C GLN A 262 -0.14 -21.38 27.98
N ARG A 263 -1.33 -21.43 27.35
CA ARG A 263 -2.54 -20.83 27.92
C ARG A 263 -2.95 -21.48 29.24
N ALA A 264 -2.85 -22.81 29.31
CA ALA A 264 -3.20 -23.56 30.55
C ALA A 264 -2.22 -23.31 31.70
N ALA A 265 -0.96 -22.98 31.41
CA ALA A 265 0.07 -22.68 32.39
C ALA A 265 0.05 -21.21 32.87
N ALA A 266 -0.71 -20.34 32.24
CA ALA A 266 -0.76 -18.90 32.56
C ALA A 266 -1.50 -18.66 33.89
N ASP A 267 -0.97 -17.74 34.71
CA ASP A 267 -1.72 -17.18 35.84
C ASP A 267 -2.70 -16.12 35.29
N PRO A 268 -4.03 -16.33 35.37
CA PRO A 268 -5.00 -15.40 34.81
C PRO A 268 -4.90 -13.96 35.33
N ALA A 269 -4.40 -13.76 36.56
CA ALA A 269 -4.30 -12.45 37.18
C ALA A 269 -2.99 -11.71 36.84
N ALA A 270 -1.93 -12.42 36.43
CA ALA A 270 -0.59 -11.84 36.33
C ALA A 270 0.06 -11.94 34.94
N TRP A 271 -0.42 -12.88 34.07
CA TRP A 271 0.24 -13.17 32.79
C TRP A 271 0.42 -11.91 31.92
N PHE A 272 -0.64 -11.09 31.79
CA PHE A 272 -0.60 -9.93 30.88
C PHE A 272 0.32 -8.83 31.40
N ALA A 273 0.32 -8.57 32.71
CA ALA A 273 1.23 -7.61 33.31
C ALA A 273 2.70 -8.02 33.10
N GLY A 274 3.01 -9.33 33.24
CA GLY A 274 4.32 -9.89 32.95
C GLY A 274 4.69 -9.79 31.48
N ALA A 275 3.76 -10.15 30.58
CA ALA A 275 3.94 -10.05 29.12
C ALA A 275 4.19 -8.61 28.66
N LEU A 276 3.41 -7.67 29.18
CA LEU A 276 3.58 -6.25 28.90
C LEU A 276 4.91 -5.71 29.46
N GLY A 277 5.31 -6.17 30.64
CA GLY A 277 6.62 -5.88 31.22
C GLY A 277 7.75 -6.32 30.29
N TYR A 278 7.70 -7.55 29.78
CA TYR A 278 8.64 -8.07 28.79
C TYR A 278 8.67 -7.24 27.50
N ALA A 279 7.51 -6.94 26.93
CA ALA A 279 7.41 -6.17 25.68
C ALA A 279 7.91 -4.72 25.82
N ARG A 280 7.91 -4.18 27.05
CA ARG A 280 8.40 -2.83 27.39
C ARG A 280 9.84 -2.80 27.92
N GLU A 281 10.47 -3.95 28.05
CA GLU A 281 11.87 -4.02 28.44
C GLU A 281 12.76 -3.35 27.43
N LYS A 282 13.63 -2.45 27.89
CA LYS A 282 14.57 -1.74 27.02
C LYS A 282 15.75 -2.63 26.66
N VAL A 283 15.80 -3.05 25.42
CA VAL A 283 16.94 -3.79 24.87
C VAL A 283 18.13 -2.85 24.75
N LYS A 284 19.26 -3.24 25.37
CA LYS A 284 20.48 -2.42 25.45
C LYS A 284 20.25 -1.00 26.01
N GLY A 285 19.18 -0.81 26.80
CA GLY A 285 18.84 0.49 27.39
C GLY A 285 18.29 1.53 26.41
N VAL A 286 18.05 1.16 25.14
CA VAL A 286 17.76 2.10 24.03
C VAL A 286 16.30 2.04 23.59
N ALA A 287 15.82 0.87 23.15
CA ALA A 287 14.51 0.71 22.54
C ALA A 287 13.77 -0.49 23.15
N ALA A 288 12.46 -0.38 23.24
CA ALA A 288 11.57 -1.47 23.65
C ALA A 288 10.71 -1.89 22.46
N ALA A 289 10.17 -3.11 22.49
CA ALA A 289 9.24 -3.56 21.47
C ALA A 289 7.94 -2.73 21.49
N LEU A 290 7.42 -2.45 22.69
CA LEU A 290 6.28 -1.56 22.91
C LEU A 290 6.72 -0.34 23.71
N GLU A 291 6.54 0.85 23.13
CA GLU A 291 6.89 2.12 23.76
C GLU A 291 5.62 2.86 24.19
N PRO A 292 5.65 3.52 25.38
CA PRO A 292 4.54 4.33 25.84
C PRO A 292 4.37 5.56 24.94
N VAL A 293 3.12 5.95 24.69
CA VAL A 293 2.77 7.13 23.90
C VAL A 293 2.80 8.36 24.76
N ALA A 294 3.53 9.39 24.35
CA ALA A 294 3.54 10.65 25.08
C ALA A 294 2.18 11.36 25.02
N ASP A 295 1.72 11.89 26.14
CA ASP A 295 0.56 12.79 26.18
C ASP A 295 0.93 14.08 25.40
N SER A 296 0.06 14.53 24.49
CA SER A 296 0.30 15.74 23.69
C SER A 296 0.19 17.03 24.52
N ASP A 297 -0.58 17.00 25.59
CA ASP A 297 -0.99 18.18 26.35
C ASP A 297 -0.41 18.21 27.75
N ARG A 298 0.14 17.10 28.24
CA ARG A 298 0.64 16.96 29.61
C ARG A 298 1.99 16.24 29.65
N MET A 299 2.71 16.43 30.74
CA MET A 299 3.91 15.63 30.99
C MET A 299 3.53 14.20 31.37
N GLY A 300 4.18 13.23 30.71
CA GLY A 300 3.98 11.80 30.95
C GLY A 300 3.47 11.05 29.72
N ALA A 301 3.14 9.80 29.91
CA ALA A 301 2.59 8.94 28.88
C ALA A 301 1.07 8.78 29.04
N LEU A 302 0.38 8.62 27.92
CA LEU A 302 -1.01 8.21 27.92
C LEU A 302 -1.13 6.83 28.58
N PRO A 303 -2.03 6.65 29.55
CA PRO A 303 -2.16 5.39 30.26
C PRO A 303 -2.71 4.28 29.36
N GLY A 304 -2.08 3.12 29.38
CA GLY A 304 -2.60 1.90 28.74
C GLY A 304 -2.62 1.91 27.22
N VAL A 305 -1.83 2.77 26.55
CA VAL A 305 -1.67 2.76 25.09
C VAL A 305 -0.20 2.73 24.70
N TYR A 306 0.13 2.04 23.62
CA TYR A 306 1.50 1.77 23.22
C TYR A 306 1.71 1.91 21.72
N HIS A 307 2.93 2.27 21.34
CA HIS A 307 3.41 2.15 19.96
C HIS A 307 4.31 0.92 19.83
N LEU A 308 4.16 0.18 18.74
CA LEU A 308 5.15 -0.80 18.31
C LEU A 308 6.38 -0.06 17.78
N SER A 309 7.58 -0.54 18.11
CA SER A 309 8.83 -0.04 17.54
C SER A 309 8.80 -0.13 16.01
N ASP A 310 9.22 0.95 15.32
CA ASP A 310 9.29 1.02 13.85
C ASP A 310 10.11 -0.12 13.24
N TYR A 311 11.14 -0.57 13.93
CA TYR A 311 11.97 -1.69 13.44
C TYR A 311 11.21 -3.01 13.44
N LEU A 312 10.40 -3.28 14.47
CA LEU A 312 9.54 -4.46 14.53
C LEU A 312 8.34 -4.35 13.59
N ASP A 313 7.80 -3.15 13.36
CA ASP A 313 6.78 -2.95 12.32
C ASP A 313 7.32 -3.31 10.93
N HIS A 314 8.52 -2.81 10.57
CA HIS A 314 9.17 -3.19 9.32
C HIS A 314 9.46 -4.70 9.25
N HIS A 315 10.02 -5.28 10.31
CA HIS A 315 10.27 -6.72 10.39
C HIS A 315 8.99 -7.56 10.25
N ALA A 316 7.86 -7.09 10.79
CA ALA A 316 6.59 -7.77 10.70
C ALA A 316 6.04 -7.86 9.26
N ARG A 317 6.24 -6.80 8.46
CA ARG A 317 5.76 -6.74 7.07
C ARG A 317 6.45 -7.77 6.19
N ASP A 318 7.72 -8.05 6.48
CA ASP A 318 8.50 -9.07 5.79
C ASP A 318 8.25 -10.47 6.38
N SER A 319 8.61 -10.67 7.66
CA SER A 319 8.60 -12.01 8.29
C SER A 319 7.21 -12.60 8.52
N ARG A 320 6.16 -11.78 8.58
CA ARG A 320 4.78 -12.21 8.84
C ARG A 320 3.82 -11.95 7.67
N ARG A 321 4.34 -11.66 6.49
CA ARG A 321 3.55 -11.39 5.29
C ARG A 321 2.53 -12.50 5.01
N ARG A 322 2.95 -13.76 5.20
CA ARG A 322 2.18 -14.98 4.94
C ARG A 322 1.42 -15.52 6.16
N ALA A 323 1.29 -14.73 7.22
CA ALA A 323 0.58 -15.16 8.42
C ALA A 323 -0.75 -14.42 8.55
N PHE A 324 -1.85 -15.15 8.69
CA PHE A 324 -3.14 -14.58 9.03
C PHE A 324 -3.34 -14.58 10.55
N PRO A 325 -3.84 -13.48 11.16
CA PRO A 325 -4.06 -13.44 12.61
C PRO A 325 -5.15 -14.41 13.08
N PRO A 326 -5.01 -14.98 14.28
CA PRO A 326 -6.00 -15.88 14.85
C PRO A 326 -7.30 -15.15 15.19
N GLU A 327 -8.40 -15.92 15.41
CA GLU A 327 -9.72 -15.38 15.72
C GLU A 327 -9.73 -14.47 16.97
N SER A 328 -8.85 -14.71 17.97
CA SER A 328 -8.73 -13.81 19.13
C SER A 328 -8.34 -12.37 18.75
N PHE A 329 -7.51 -12.21 17.73
CA PHE A 329 -7.13 -10.90 17.19
C PHE A 329 -8.37 -10.19 16.60
N TRP A 330 -9.13 -10.86 15.75
CA TRP A 330 -10.32 -10.30 15.12
C TRP A 330 -11.43 -10.01 16.14
N SER A 331 -11.58 -10.87 17.13
CA SER A 331 -12.47 -10.63 18.29
C SER A 331 -12.04 -9.39 19.07
N ALA A 332 -10.73 -9.19 19.26
CA ALA A 332 -10.20 -7.99 19.89
C ALA A 332 -10.46 -6.73 19.05
N VAL A 333 -10.28 -6.78 17.72
CA VAL A 333 -10.65 -5.67 16.80
C VAL A 333 -12.13 -5.34 16.93
N ARG A 334 -13.01 -6.35 16.99
CA ARG A 334 -14.46 -6.14 17.15
C ARG A 334 -14.84 -5.51 18.48
N SER A 335 -14.07 -5.76 19.55
CA SER A 335 -14.32 -5.21 20.90
C SER A 335 -13.81 -3.78 21.10
N GLN A 336 -13.01 -3.28 20.17
CA GLN A 336 -12.51 -1.91 20.15
C GLN A 336 -13.33 -1.05 19.17
N GLU A 337 -13.10 0.23 19.20
CA GLU A 337 -13.65 1.20 18.24
C GLU A 337 -12.49 1.83 17.44
N PRO A 338 -11.84 1.08 16.49
CA PRO A 338 -10.85 1.66 15.61
C PRO A 338 -11.45 2.79 14.78
N ALA A 339 -10.62 3.71 14.31
CA ALA A 339 -11.06 4.76 13.41
C ALA A 339 -11.64 4.18 12.10
N PRO A 340 -12.57 4.87 11.42
CA PRO A 340 -13.21 4.35 10.21
C PRO A 340 -12.22 3.93 9.11
N ASP A 341 -11.15 4.69 8.93
CA ASP A 341 -10.07 4.41 7.98
C ASP A 341 -9.23 3.17 8.38
N GLU A 342 -9.05 2.94 9.68
CA GLU A 342 -8.39 1.73 10.19
C GLU A 342 -9.27 0.48 9.97
N LEU A 343 -10.58 0.62 10.21
CA LEU A 343 -11.55 -0.44 9.90
C LEU A 343 -11.52 -0.79 8.41
N ALA A 344 -11.49 0.23 7.54
CA ALA A 344 -11.37 0.05 6.10
C ALA A 344 -10.06 -0.66 5.70
N ALA A 345 -8.92 -0.25 6.28
CA ALA A 345 -7.62 -0.86 6.00
C ALA A 345 -7.55 -2.33 6.47
N LEU A 346 -8.07 -2.63 7.66
CA LEU A 346 -8.18 -4.00 8.19
C LEU A 346 -9.12 -4.86 7.33
N ALA A 347 -10.21 -4.28 6.83
CA ALA A 347 -11.13 -4.94 5.91
C ALA A 347 -10.46 -5.25 4.57
N ASP A 348 -9.74 -4.30 4.00
CA ASP A 348 -8.97 -4.50 2.76
C ASP A 348 -7.92 -5.61 2.94
N ALA A 349 -7.17 -5.57 4.04
CA ALA A 349 -6.19 -6.60 4.36
C ALA A 349 -6.80 -8.00 4.53
N SER A 350 -8.03 -8.08 5.04
CA SER A 350 -8.78 -9.34 5.15
C SER A 350 -9.32 -9.80 3.80
N ARG A 351 -9.84 -8.86 2.98
CA ARG A 351 -10.36 -9.14 1.64
C ARG A 351 -9.27 -9.67 0.69
N THR A 352 -8.12 -9.03 0.68
CA THR A 352 -6.98 -9.47 -0.15
C THR A 352 -6.44 -10.85 0.25
N ARG A 353 -6.73 -11.30 1.48
CA ARG A 353 -6.41 -12.63 1.98
C ARG A 353 -7.61 -13.57 2.00
N HIS A 354 -8.64 -13.24 1.21
CA HIS A 354 -9.84 -14.03 1.00
C HIS A 354 -10.68 -14.31 2.26
N ARG A 355 -10.56 -13.50 3.32
CA ARG A 355 -11.39 -13.61 4.52
C ARG A 355 -12.61 -12.68 4.40
N TYR A 356 -13.50 -13.03 3.47
CA TYR A 356 -14.60 -12.15 3.04
C TYR A 356 -15.60 -11.84 4.14
N ARG A 357 -15.90 -12.79 5.03
CA ARG A 357 -16.79 -12.55 6.17
C ARG A 357 -16.23 -11.52 7.14
N ILE A 358 -14.93 -11.61 7.47
CA ILE A 358 -14.25 -10.64 8.33
C ILE A 358 -14.22 -9.26 7.64
N ALA A 359 -13.89 -9.25 6.35
CA ALA A 359 -13.87 -8.02 5.57
C ALA A 359 -15.24 -7.34 5.51
N ALA A 360 -16.31 -8.10 5.28
CA ALA A 360 -17.68 -7.58 5.24
C ALA A 360 -18.12 -6.96 6.57
N ASP A 361 -17.84 -7.64 7.71
CA ASP A 361 -18.11 -7.10 9.05
C ASP A 361 -17.38 -5.78 9.29
N LEU A 362 -16.09 -5.71 8.94
CA LEU A 362 -15.28 -4.51 9.14
C LEU A 362 -15.70 -3.36 8.20
N TYR A 363 -16.02 -3.64 6.93
CA TYR A 363 -16.57 -2.62 6.03
C TYR A 363 -17.91 -2.09 6.52
N GLN A 364 -18.80 -2.97 7.01
CA GLN A 364 -20.08 -2.51 7.56
C GLN A 364 -19.87 -1.58 8.76
N ARG A 365 -18.96 -1.92 9.66
CA ARG A 365 -18.60 -1.06 10.80
C ARG A 365 -17.97 0.26 10.38
N ALA A 366 -17.11 0.26 9.35
CA ALA A 366 -16.54 1.49 8.79
C ALA A 366 -17.64 2.39 8.21
N ILE A 367 -18.61 1.81 7.49
CA ILE A 367 -19.78 2.53 6.96
C ILE A 367 -20.65 3.10 8.08
N ASP A 368 -20.90 2.34 9.13
CA ASP A 368 -21.68 2.78 10.28
C ASP A 368 -20.99 3.91 11.06
N ALA A 369 -19.65 3.93 11.02
CA ALA A 369 -18.81 5.00 11.55
C ALA A 369 -18.64 6.19 10.57
N GLY A 370 -19.27 6.15 9.38
CA GLY A 370 -19.35 7.26 8.42
C GLY A 370 -18.43 7.16 7.20
N ASP A 371 -17.63 6.08 7.04
CA ASP A 371 -16.81 5.90 5.84
C ASP A 371 -17.61 5.32 4.67
N THR A 372 -18.14 6.20 3.85
CA THR A 372 -18.94 5.82 2.67
C THR A 372 -18.14 5.18 1.55
N ARG A 373 -16.80 5.29 1.55
CA ARG A 373 -15.91 4.68 0.54
C ARG A 373 -15.94 3.14 0.60
N CYS A 374 -16.33 2.57 1.74
CA CYS A 374 -16.49 1.14 1.93
C CYS A 374 -17.76 0.54 1.30
N LEU A 375 -18.75 1.37 0.92
CA LEU A 375 -20.06 0.92 0.40
C LEU A 375 -19.92 0.03 -0.83
N ARG A 376 -19.12 0.44 -1.80
CA ARG A 376 -18.87 -0.31 -3.03
C ARG A 376 -18.17 -1.64 -2.75
N ARG A 377 -17.12 -1.63 -1.92
CA ARG A 377 -16.35 -2.85 -1.57
C ARG A 377 -17.22 -3.89 -0.84
N LEU A 378 -18.08 -3.43 0.06
CA LEU A 378 -19.05 -4.30 0.72
C LEU A 378 -20.09 -4.83 -0.26
N ALA A 379 -20.55 -4.02 -1.22
CA ALA A 379 -21.46 -4.44 -2.26
C ALA A 379 -20.87 -5.55 -3.15
N GLU A 380 -19.59 -5.41 -3.53
CA GLU A 380 -18.84 -6.43 -4.29
C GLU A 380 -18.81 -7.78 -3.55
N LEU A 381 -18.54 -7.76 -2.24
CA LEU A 381 -18.54 -8.98 -1.42
C LEU A 381 -19.94 -9.62 -1.32
N HIS A 382 -20.99 -8.82 -1.14
CA HIS A 382 -22.38 -9.33 -1.17
C HIS A 382 -22.75 -9.90 -2.54
N GLU A 383 -22.28 -9.29 -3.62
CA GLU A 383 -22.50 -9.82 -4.99
C GLU A 383 -21.84 -11.19 -5.17
N GLN A 384 -20.59 -11.32 -4.74
CA GLN A 384 -19.85 -12.58 -4.78
C GLN A 384 -20.53 -13.66 -3.95
N ALA A 385 -21.03 -13.31 -2.77
CA ALA A 385 -21.80 -14.21 -1.91
C ALA A 385 -23.18 -14.58 -2.49
N GLY A 386 -23.64 -13.88 -3.55
CA GLY A 386 -24.95 -14.08 -4.16
C GLY A 386 -26.09 -13.29 -3.53
N HIS A 387 -25.78 -12.36 -2.61
CA HIS A 387 -26.73 -11.47 -1.94
C HIS A 387 -27.02 -10.24 -2.81
N LEU A 388 -27.65 -10.47 -3.97
CA LEU A 388 -27.81 -9.46 -5.02
C LEU A 388 -28.64 -8.25 -4.62
N GLN A 389 -29.62 -8.42 -3.72
CA GLN A 389 -30.48 -7.33 -3.26
C GLN A 389 -29.74 -6.38 -2.32
N GLU A 390 -28.97 -6.93 -1.40
CA GLU A 390 -28.11 -6.22 -0.47
C GLU A 390 -27.03 -5.44 -1.23
N ALA A 391 -26.38 -6.10 -2.19
CA ALA A 391 -25.40 -5.46 -3.05
C ALA A 391 -25.98 -4.26 -3.81
N GLU A 392 -27.19 -4.40 -4.39
CA GLU A 392 -27.84 -3.30 -5.10
C GLU A 392 -28.18 -2.12 -4.19
N GLN A 393 -28.61 -2.38 -2.95
CA GLN A 393 -28.87 -1.32 -1.97
C GLN A 393 -27.59 -0.57 -1.59
N LEU A 394 -26.49 -1.28 -1.41
CA LEU A 394 -25.18 -0.69 -1.08
C LEU A 394 -24.65 0.15 -2.26
N TYR A 395 -24.73 -0.34 -3.50
CA TYR A 395 -24.36 0.45 -4.68
C TYR A 395 -25.22 1.71 -4.81
N ARG A 396 -26.53 1.64 -4.54
CA ARG A 396 -27.40 2.84 -4.53
C ARG A 396 -26.99 3.85 -3.46
N ARG A 397 -26.60 3.38 -2.27
CA ARG A 397 -26.08 4.25 -1.21
C ARG A 397 -24.76 4.88 -1.61
N GLY A 398 -23.83 4.11 -2.23
CA GLY A 398 -22.58 4.62 -2.75
C GLY A 398 -22.77 5.69 -3.82
N ALA A 399 -23.65 5.42 -4.78
CA ALA A 399 -24.02 6.37 -5.82
C ALA A 399 -24.60 7.68 -5.24
N ALA A 400 -25.47 7.57 -4.22
CA ALA A 400 -26.04 8.72 -3.53
C ALA A 400 -24.98 9.51 -2.72
N ALA A 401 -23.90 8.86 -2.30
CA ALA A 401 -22.73 9.48 -1.67
C ALA A 401 -21.72 10.07 -2.67
N GLY A 402 -21.98 9.95 -3.99
CA GLY A 402 -21.12 10.51 -5.05
C GLY A 402 -20.04 9.55 -5.56
N ASP A 403 -20.11 8.26 -5.24
CA ASP A 403 -19.17 7.25 -5.78
C ASP A 403 -19.52 6.94 -7.24
N ALA A 404 -18.71 7.46 -8.17
CA ALA A 404 -18.86 7.24 -9.60
C ALA A 404 -18.77 5.76 -9.98
N SER A 405 -17.92 4.99 -9.33
CA SER A 405 -17.78 3.55 -9.59
C SER A 405 -19.02 2.76 -9.15
N ALA A 406 -19.71 3.19 -8.08
CA ALA A 406 -21.00 2.59 -7.70
C ALA A 406 -22.10 2.86 -8.75
N LEU A 407 -22.06 4.03 -9.40
CA LEU A 407 -22.96 4.33 -10.53
C LEU A 407 -22.66 3.43 -11.73
N VAL A 408 -21.38 3.16 -12.02
CA VAL A 408 -20.94 2.22 -13.06
C VAL A 408 -21.54 0.83 -12.81
N GLU A 409 -21.37 0.28 -11.61
CA GLU A 409 -21.88 -1.05 -11.28
C GLU A 409 -23.41 -1.14 -11.39
N LEU A 410 -24.13 -0.10 -10.93
CA LEU A 410 -25.57 -0.01 -11.09
C LEU A 410 -25.99 0.03 -12.58
N ALA A 411 -25.27 0.79 -13.40
CA ALA A 411 -25.55 0.87 -14.84
C ALA A 411 -25.37 -0.50 -15.51
N LEU A 412 -24.26 -1.20 -15.23
CA LEU A 412 -24.00 -2.52 -15.79
C LEU A 412 -25.03 -3.58 -15.34
N ARG A 413 -25.50 -3.52 -14.09
CA ARG A 413 -26.56 -4.39 -13.58
C ARG A 413 -27.89 -4.13 -14.29
N ARG A 414 -28.27 -2.86 -14.48
CA ARG A 414 -29.46 -2.49 -15.24
C ARG A 414 -29.41 -3.02 -16.68
N ALA A 415 -28.25 -2.88 -17.33
CA ALA A 415 -28.03 -3.40 -18.67
C ALA A 415 -28.16 -4.93 -18.75
N ARG A 416 -27.62 -5.66 -17.75
CA ARG A 416 -27.79 -7.13 -17.66
C ARG A 416 -29.25 -7.52 -17.44
N GLY A 417 -30.02 -6.71 -16.70
CA GLY A 417 -31.45 -6.88 -16.48
C GLY A 417 -32.34 -6.45 -17.66
N GLY A 418 -31.77 -5.91 -18.75
CA GLY A 418 -32.50 -5.46 -19.94
C GLY A 418 -33.04 -4.01 -19.86
N ASP A 419 -32.80 -3.29 -18.76
CA ASP A 419 -33.18 -1.87 -18.63
C ASP A 419 -32.03 -1.00 -19.21
N LEU A 420 -31.94 -0.95 -20.54
CA LEU A 420 -30.90 -0.21 -21.25
C LEU A 420 -31.03 1.32 -21.05
N ASP A 421 -32.25 1.86 -21.02
CA ASP A 421 -32.47 3.29 -20.79
C ASP A 421 -32.05 3.70 -19.36
N GLY A 422 -32.32 2.86 -18.37
CA GLY A 422 -31.87 3.05 -16.99
C GLY A 422 -30.36 2.97 -16.87
N ALA A 423 -29.75 2.02 -17.56
CA ALA A 423 -28.30 1.83 -17.62
C ALA A 423 -27.61 3.05 -18.23
N GLU A 424 -28.08 3.55 -19.37
CA GLU A 424 -27.49 4.72 -20.03
C GLU A 424 -27.56 5.98 -19.16
N ARG A 425 -28.69 6.23 -18.50
CA ARG A 425 -28.79 7.39 -17.56
C ARG A 425 -27.79 7.32 -16.42
N LEU A 426 -27.59 6.13 -15.84
CA LEU A 426 -26.61 5.93 -14.76
C LEU A 426 -25.18 6.05 -15.29
N ALA A 427 -24.90 5.53 -16.49
CA ALA A 427 -23.59 5.63 -17.13
C ALA A 427 -23.22 7.10 -17.44
N GLN A 428 -24.18 7.92 -17.88
CA GLN A 428 -23.98 9.35 -18.07
C GLN A 428 -23.71 10.09 -16.74
N GLN A 429 -24.39 9.70 -15.66
CA GLN A 429 -24.10 10.25 -14.33
C GLN A 429 -22.72 9.87 -13.83
N ALA A 430 -22.30 8.61 -14.04
CA ALA A 430 -20.95 8.15 -13.71
C ALA A 430 -19.89 8.92 -14.50
N ALA A 431 -20.08 9.10 -15.80
CA ALA A 431 -19.19 9.88 -16.67
C ALA A 431 -19.09 11.35 -16.24
N ALA A 432 -20.22 11.97 -15.87
CA ALA A 432 -20.23 13.33 -15.31
C ALA A 432 -19.49 13.43 -13.95
N ALA A 433 -19.40 12.34 -13.21
CA ALA A 433 -18.62 12.21 -11.98
C ALA A 433 -17.16 11.75 -12.22
N GLY A 434 -16.73 11.63 -13.48
CA GLY A 434 -15.36 11.32 -13.89
C GLY A 434 -15.08 9.83 -14.18
N ASP A 435 -16.11 8.97 -14.27
CA ASP A 435 -15.94 7.55 -14.59
C ASP A 435 -16.78 7.13 -15.81
N ALA A 436 -16.14 7.06 -16.96
CA ALA A 436 -16.78 6.75 -18.25
C ALA A 436 -16.90 5.23 -18.53
N ARG A 437 -16.41 4.33 -17.66
CA ARG A 437 -16.35 2.88 -17.92
C ARG A 437 -17.70 2.27 -18.29
N ALA A 438 -18.79 2.70 -17.67
CA ALA A 438 -20.12 2.20 -18.02
C ALA A 438 -20.54 2.56 -19.44
N LEU A 439 -20.22 3.77 -19.92
CA LEU A 439 -20.48 4.17 -21.31
C LEU A 439 -19.70 3.30 -22.30
N VAL A 440 -18.43 3.03 -21.99
CA VAL A 440 -17.56 2.15 -22.79
C VAL A 440 -18.16 0.76 -22.87
N GLU A 441 -18.49 0.15 -21.74
CA GLU A 441 -19.05 -1.21 -21.69
C GLU A 441 -20.40 -1.30 -22.40
N LEU A 442 -21.27 -0.31 -22.25
CA LEU A 442 -22.54 -0.25 -22.96
C LEU A 442 -22.34 -0.11 -24.48
N ALA A 443 -21.37 0.71 -24.92
CA ALA A 443 -21.03 0.86 -26.32
C ALA A 443 -20.53 -0.47 -26.92
N VAL A 444 -19.62 -1.17 -26.22
CA VAL A 444 -19.11 -2.49 -26.64
C VAL A 444 -20.26 -3.50 -26.75
N ARG A 445 -21.19 -3.52 -25.80
CA ARG A 445 -22.37 -4.42 -25.83
C ARG A 445 -23.31 -4.10 -26.98
N CYS A 446 -23.59 -2.83 -27.28
CA CYS A 446 -24.35 -2.43 -28.46
C CYS A 446 -23.66 -2.87 -29.75
N THR A 447 -22.33 -2.74 -29.83
CA THR A 447 -21.53 -3.22 -30.95
C THR A 447 -21.68 -4.72 -31.13
N GLN A 448 -21.60 -5.49 -30.05
CA GLN A 448 -21.78 -6.96 -30.07
C GLN A 448 -23.20 -7.39 -30.48
N ALA A 449 -24.21 -6.59 -30.09
CA ALA A 449 -25.60 -6.83 -30.45
C ALA A 449 -25.94 -6.37 -31.89
N GLY A 450 -25.03 -5.70 -32.58
CA GLY A 450 -25.23 -5.17 -33.93
C GLY A 450 -25.95 -3.81 -34.00
N ASP A 451 -26.20 -3.16 -32.85
CA ASP A 451 -26.70 -1.78 -32.77
C ASP A 451 -25.54 -0.79 -32.90
N LEU A 452 -25.06 -0.60 -34.13
CA LEU A 452 -23.90 0.24 -34.43
C LEU A 452 -24.17 1.73 -34.18
N ASP A 453 -25.42 2.19 -34.37
CA ASP A 453 -25.79 3.60 -34.15
C ASP A 453 -25.84 3.92 -32.64
N GLY A 454 -26.40 3.03 -31.84
CA GLY A 454 -26.36 3.11 -30.37
C GLY A 454 -24.94 3.05 -29.84
N ALA A 455 -24.12 2.15 -30.37
CA ALA A 455 -22.70 2.01 -30.01
C ALA A 455 -21.90 3.30 -30.28
N GLU A 456 -22.05 3.89 -31.47
CA GLU A 456 -21.35 5.13 -31.84
C GLU A 456 -21.73 6.30 -30.93
N ARG A 457 -23.02 6.46 -30.63
CA ARG A 457 -23.48 7.51 -29.73
C ARG A 457 -22.89 7.38 -28.32
N LEU A 458 -22.86 6.17 -27.78
CA LEU A 458 -22.29 5.89 -26.46
C LEU A 458 -20.76 6.01 -26.46
N ALA A 459 -20.07 5.56 -27.51
CA ALA A 459 -18.63 5.69 -27.66
C ALA A 459 -18.20 7.14 -27.75
N GLN A 460 -18.94 8.00 -28.47
CA GLN A 460 -18.69 9.44 -28.52
C GLN A 460 -18.89 10.11 -27.16
N GLN A 461 -19.90 9.70 -26.40
CA GLN A 461 -20.09 10.20 -25.02
C GLN A 461 -18.95 9.77 -24.10
N ALA A 462 -18.47 8.53 -24.23
CA ALA A 462 -17.33 8.03 -23.46
C ALA A 462 -16.04 8.81 -23.80
N ALA A 463 -15.80 9.06 -25.09
CA ALA A 463 -14.64 9.84 -25.54
C ALA A 463 -14.70 11.29 -25.04
N ALA A 464 -15.87 11.94 -25.07
CA ALA A 464 -16.08 13.28 -24.52
C ALA A 464 -15.84 13.31 -22.99
N ALA A 465 -16.00 12.19 -22.30
CA ALA A 465 -15.69 12.02 -20.87
C ALA A 465 -14.24 11.53 -20.60
N GLY A 466 -13.37 11.51 -21.64
CA GLY A 466 -11.96 11.17 -21.51
C GLY A 466 -11.62 9.70 -21.71
N SER A 467 -12.55 8.86 -22.22
CA SER A 467 -12.30 7.44 -22.48
C SER A 467 -12.68 7.06 -23.92
N PRO A 468 -11.77 7.22 -24.88
CA PRO A 468 -12.03 6.96 -26.30
C PRO A 468 -11.94 5.48 -26.71
N TYR A 469 -11.64 4.57 -25.81
CA TYR A 469 -11.44 3.12 -26.11
C TYR A 469 -12.59 2.51 -26.91
N ALA A 470 -13.85 2.86 -26.61
CA ALA A 470 -15.02 2.33 -27.31
C ALA A 470 -15.09 2.77 -28.79
N LEU A 471 -14.52 3.93 -29.15
CA LEU A 471 -14.44 4.36 -30.55
C LEU A 471 -13.55 3.44 -31.37
N MET A 472 -12.46 2.97 -30.78
CA MET A 472 -11.54 2.04 -31.44
C MET A 472 -12.18 0.66 -31.63
N GLU A 473 -12.82 0.12 -30.61
CA GLU A 473 -13.54 -1.17 -30.70
C GLU A 473 -14.63 -1.12 -31.79
N LEU A 474 -15.34 0.00 -31.87
CA LEU A 474 -16.35 0.21 -32.89
C LEU A 474 -15.73 0.33 -34.30
N ALA A 475 -14.60 1.01 -34.45
CA ALA A 475 -13.86 1.14 -35.70
C ALA A 475 -13.48 -0.22 -36.28
N VAL A 476 -12.94 -1.11 -35.45
CA VAL A 476 -12.56 -2.49 -35.84
C VAL A 476 -13.76 -3.28 -36.34
N ARG A 477 -14.95 -3.07 -35.75
CA ARG A 477 -16.16 -3.84 -36.10
C ARG A 477 -16.95 -3.31 -37.28
N ARG A 478 -16.88 -2.04 -37.61
CA ARG A 478 -17.63 -1.45 -38.73
C ARG A 478 -17.16 -1.95 -40.09
N GLY A 479 -15.85 -2.18 -40.25
CA GLY A 479 -15.29 -2.78 -41.47
C GLY A 479 -15.33 -1.88 -42.72
N ASP A 480 -15.88 -0.65 -42.65
CA ASP A 480 -15.72 0.35 -43.69
C ASP A 480 -14.51 1.25 -43.39
N SER A 481 -13.61 1.37 -44.37
CA SER A 481 -12.29 1.99 -44.15
C SER A 481 -12.39 3.45 -43.74
N GLU A 482 -13.30 4.22 -44.32
CA GLU A 482 -13.37 5.69 -44.10
C GLU A 482 -13.87 6.02 -42.69
N THR A 483 -14.93 5.34 -42.21
CA THR A 483 -15.46 5.55 -40.85
C THR A 483 -14.51 5.00 -39.79
N ALA A 484 -13.88 3.84 -40.06
CA ALA A 484 -12.91 3.24 -39.15
C ALA A 484 -11.68 4.15 -38.95
N GLU A 485 -11.14 4.76 -40.02
CA GLU A 485 -10.04 5.72 -39.96
C GLU A 485 -10.43 6.96 -39.14
N ALA A 486 -11.62 7.53 -39.36
CA ALA A 486 -12.09 8.70 -38.63
C ALA A 486 -12.23 8.44 -37.12
N LEU A 487 -12.79 7.29 -36.74
CA LEU A 487 -12.97 6.89 -35.35
C LEU A 487 -11.63 6.59 -34.67
N THR A 488 -10.70 5.94 -35.38
CA THR A 488 -9.34 5.68 -34.89
C THR A 488 -8.58 6.99 -34.66
N GLN A 489 -8.67 7.92 -35.58
CA GLN A 489 -8.03 9.25 -35.42
C GLN A 489 -8.61 10.01 -34.23
N GLN A 490 -9.93 9.98 -34.02
CA GLN A 490 -10.56 10.59 -32.84
C GLN A 490 -10.05 9.97 -31.53
N ALA A 491 -9.84 8.66 -31.50
CA ALA A 491 -9.32 7.96 -30.34
C ALA A 491 -7.85 8.35 -30.04
N ILE A 492 -7.02 8.44 -31.07
CA ILE A 492 -5.62 8.88 -30.96
C ILE A 492 -5.55 10.33 -30.48
N ASP A 493 -6.35 11.22 -31.06
CA ASP A 493 -6.36 12.65 -30.69
C ASP A 493 -6.78 12.89 -29.23
N ALA A 494 -7.55 11.97 -28.65
CA ALA A 494 -7.92 12.01 -27.25
C ALA A 494 -6.78 11.62 -26.28
N GLY A 495 -5.69 11.00 -26.79
CA GLY A 495 -4.44 10.79 -26.04
C GLY A 495 -4.50 9.79 -24.90
N ASP A 496 -5.42 8.83 -24.93
CA ASP A 496 -5.56 7.81 -23.88
C ASP A 496 -4.48 6.71 -24.04
N PRO A 497 -3.65 6.44 -23.03
CA PRO A 497 -2.64 5.38 -23.07
C PRO A 497 -3.21 3.97 -23.36
N MET A 498 -4.45 3.68 -22.93
CA MET A 498 -5.12 2.41 -23.20
C MET A 498 -5.41 2.22 -24.70
N VAL A 499 -5.74 3.30 -25.41
CA VAL A 499 -5.93 3.27 -26.87
C VAL A 499 -4.62 2.96 -27.58
N LEU A 500 -3.51 3.56 -27.15
CA LEU A 500 -2.19 3.29 -27.73
C LEU A 500 -1.75 1.84 -27.50
N MET A 501 -2.01 1.28 -26.32
CA MET A 501 -1.71 -0.12 -26.00
C MET A 501 -2.56 -1.08 -26.84
N ALA A 502 -3.87 -0.84 -26.94
CA ALA A 502 -4.77 -1.68 -27.74
C ALA A 502 -4.47 -1.58 -29.26
N LEU A 503 -4.04 -0.42 -29.75
CA LEU A 503 -3.53 -0.27 -31.12
C LEU A 503 -2.24 -1.07 -31.32
N SER A 504 -1.34 -1.11 -30.33
CA SER A 504 -0.12 -1.93 -30.36
C SER A 504 -0.46 -3.42 -30.48
N ASP A 505 -1.43 -3.90 -29.69
CA ASP A 505 -1.88 -5.30 -29.73
C ASP A 505 -2.51 -5.65 -31.09
N LEU A 506 -3.29 -4.73 -31.66
CA LEU A 506 -3.92 -4.90 -32.99
C LEU A 506 -2.88 -4.96 -34.11
N VAL A 507 -1.87 -4.12 -34.06
CA VAL A 507 -0.73 -4.15 -34.98
C VAL A 507 0.05 -5.44 -34.81
N GLY A 508 0.29 -5.89 -33.58
CA GLY A 508 0.96 -7.15 -33.27
C GLY A 508 0.20 -8.37 -33.79
N GLN A 509 -1.13 -8.39 -33.65
CA GLN A 509 -1.98 -9.46 -34.18
C GLN A 509 -2.01 -9.46 -35.72
N ALA A 510 -2.15 -8.29 -36.33
CA ALA A 510 -2.13 -8.17 -37.80
C ALA A 510 -0.78 -8.58 -38.44
N MET A 511 0.34 -8.33 -37.70
CA MET A 511 1.67 -8.79 -38.13
C MET A 511 1.90 -10.29 -37.92
N ALA A 512 1.16 -10.94 -36.98
CA ALA A 512 1.22 -12.37 -36.73
C ALA A 512 0.36 -13.18 -37.72
N ASP A 513 -0.71 -12.59 -38.24
CA ASP A 513 -1.55 -13.20 -39.28
C ASP A 513 -0.93 -12.98 -40.68
N GLU A 514 -0.06 -13.88 -41.13
CA GLU A 514 0.60 -13.88 -42.45
C GLU A 514 -0.40 -13.89 -43.64
N GLN A 515 -1.72 -13.85 -43.41
CA GLN A 515 -2.77 -13.92 -44.43
C GLN A 515 -3.34 -12.55 -44.87
N VAL A 516 -2.99 -11.46 -44.21
CA VAL A 516 -3.42 -10.13 -44.65
C VAL A 516 -2.35 -9.55 -45.56
N GLY A 517 -2.59 -9.58 -46.86
CA GLY A 517 -1.66 -9.06 -47.88
C GLY A 517 -1.36 -7.59 -47.66
N GLN A 518 -0.07 -7.23 -47.73
CA GLN A 518 0.46 -5.87 -47.53
C GLN A 518 -0.11 -4.78 -48.47
N GLU A 519 -1.00 -5.16 -49.38
CA GLU A 519 -1.57 -4.25 -50.40
C GLU A 519 -2.92 -3.61 -49.99
N GLU A 520 -3.60 -4.11 -48.94
CA GLU A 520 -4.92 -3.58 -48.54
C GLU A 520 -4.89 -2.47 -47.44
N TRP A 521 -3.77 -2.24 -46.82
CA TRP A 521 -3.64 -1.24 -45.73
C TRP A 521 -2.65 -0.14 -46.13
N GLY A 522 -3.17 0.89 -46.78
CA GLY A 522 -2.35 2.10 -47.11
C GLY A 522 -1.83 2.80 -45.83
N THR A 523 -0.82 3.66 -45.98
CA THR A 523 -0.22 4.46 -44.90
C THR A 523 -1.20 5.37 -44.13
N THR A 524 -2.43 5.48 -44.59
CA THR A 524 -3.53 6.27 -44.00
C THR A 524 -4.60 5.40 -43.34
N GLY A 525 -4.52 4.05 -43.42
CA GLY A 525 -5.45 3.14 -42.74
C GLY A 525 -5.22 3.07 -41.23
N PRO A 526 -6.15 2.45 -40.46
CA PRO A 526 -6.08 2.36 -39.00
C PRO A 526 -4.75 1.82 -38.48
N LEU A 527 -4.14 0.83 -39.16
CA LEU A 527 -2.83 0.28 -38.79
C LEU A 527 -1.67 1.23 -39.09
N GLY A 528 -1.70 1.99 -40.19
CA GLY A 528 -0.68 3.00 -40.52
C GLY A 528 -0.71 4.18 -39.55
N LEU A 529 -1.91 4.58 -39.10
CA LEU A 529 -2.07 5.61 -38.06
C LEU A 529 -1.59 5.12 -36.70
N ALA A 530 -1.84 3.86 -36.36
CA ALA A 530 -1.35 3.22 -35.14
C ALA A 530 0.18 3.14 -35.09
N GLU A 531 0.80 2.70 -36.20
CA GLU A 531 2.26 2.61 -36.32
C GLU A 531 2.93 3.98 -36.20
N SER A 532 2.33 5.04 -36.77
CA SER A 532 2.80 6.41 -36.64
C SER A 532 2.67 6.95 -35.20
N ALA A 533 1.61 6.60 -34.47
CA ALA A 533 1.40 7.02 -33.09
C ALA A 533 2.35 6.33 -32.10
N LEU A 534 2.79 5.10 -32.39
CA LEU A 534 3.71 4.30 -31.57
C LEU A 534 5.19 4.68 -31.79
N GLN A 535 5.53 5.45 -32.83
CA GLN A 535 6.92 5.85 -33.11
C GLN A 535 7.41 7.07 -32.31
N SER A 536 6.65 7.63 -31.39
CA SER A 536 7.11 8.68 -30.48
C SER A 536 7.86 8.06 -29.30
N PRO A 537 9.17 8.32 -29.13
CA PRO A 537 9.97 7.68 -28.11
C PRO A 537 9.77 8.37 -26.76
N GLU A 538 9.19 7.70 -25.80
CA GLU A 538 9.51 7.93 -24.39
C GLU A 538 10.10 6.63 -23.84
N ASP A 539 11.37 6.71 -23.47
CA ASP A 539 12.24 5.63 -22.99
C ASP A 539 11.67 4.95 -21.75
N ILE A 540 11.19 3.72 -21.90
CA ILE A 540 11.02 2.79 -20.78
C ILE A 540 12.39 2.11 -20.58
N THR A 541 13.05 2.37 -19.46
CA THR A 541 14.37 1.81 -19.17
C THR A 541 14.27 0.38 -18.64
N GLU A 542 15.24 -0.48 -19.03
CA GLU A 542 15.35 -1.88 -18.59
C GLU A 542 15.37 -2.05 -17.05
N GLU A 543 15.71 -1.01 -16.29
CA GLU A 543 15.73 -1.03 -14.82
C GLU A 543 14.31 -1.10 -14.18
N GLU A 544 13.27 -0.63 -14.87
CA GLU A 544 11.90 -0.69 -14.37
C GLU A 544 11.27 -2.10 -14.51
N LEU A 545 11.74 -2.90 -15.45
CA LEU A 545 11.31 -4.29 -15.65
C LEU A 545 11.88 -5.28 -14.62
N TRP A 546 13.00 -4.95 -13.96
CA TRP A 546 13.66 -5.84 -13.00
C TRP A 546 13.05 -5.78 -11.60
N ASP A 547 12.47 -4.65 -11.18
CA ASP A 547 11.90 -4.51 -9.84
C ASP A 547 10.54 -5.25 -9.68
N GLU A 548 9.80 -5.44 -10.76
CA GLU A 548 8.54 -6.20 -10.74
C GLU A 548 8.79 -7.72 -10.67
N ALA A 549 9.92 -8.19 -11.19
CA ALA A 549 10.29 -9.60 -11.24
C ALA A 549 10.72 -10.19 -9.87
N ILE A 550 11.21 -9.37 -8.92
CA ILE A 550 11.83 -9.88 -7.69
C ILE A 550 10.80 -10.25 -6.61
N TYR A 551 9.63 -9.61 -6.57
CA TYR A 551 8.61 -9.89 -5.54
C TYR A 551 7.36 -10.63 -6.06
N GLY A 552 7.13 -10.65 -7.37
CA GLY A 552 6.13 -11.51 -8.01
C GLY A 552 6.56 -12.98 -8.08
N ASP A 553 7.87 -13.24 -8.02
CA ASP A 553 8.45 -14.56 -8.26
C ASP A 553 8.24 -15.55 -7.09
N GLU A 554 8.21 -15.08 -5.83
CA GLU A 554 8.06 -15.97 -4.67
C GLU A 554 6.61 -16.50 -4.50
N ASP A 555 5.60 -15.70 -4.78
CA ASP A 555 4.19 -16.12 -4.68
C ASP A 555 3.80 -16.98 -5.89
N LEU A 556 4.36 -16.67 -7.07
CA LEU A 556 4.28 -17.51 -8.26
C LEU A 556 4.98 -18.86 -8.05
N ALA A 557 6.11 -18.87 -7.32
CA ALA A 557 6.83 -20.08 -6.98
C ALA A 557 6.00 -21.00 -6.08
N LEU A 558 5.31 -20.48 -5.05
CA LEU A 558 4.42 -21.27 -4.17
C LEU A 558 3.30 -21.95 -4.97
N ARG A 559 2.65 -21.22 -5.88
CA ARG A 559 1.60 -21.82 -6.74
C ARG A 559 2.14 -22.85 -7.68
N SER A 560 3.30 -22.62 -8.28
CA SER A 560 3.95 -23.59 -9.17
C SER A 560 4.33 -24.85 -8.41
N GLU A 561 4.82 -24.73 -7.19
CA GLU A 561 5.13 -25.85 -6.31
C GLU A 561 3.87 -26.60 -5.89
N ALA A 562 2.81 -25.89 -5.49
CA ALA A 562 1.51 -26.47 -5.17
C ALA A 562 0.94 -27.29 -6.34
N GLN A 563 1.00 -26.77 -7.57
CA GLN A 563 0.57 -27.48 -8.77
C GLN A 563 1.43 -28.72 -9.04
N ALA A 564 2.73 -28.66 -8.75
CA ALA A 564 3.61 -29.81 -8.88
C ALA A 564 3.24 -30.88 -7.86
N GLN A 565 3.03 -30.55 -6.59
CA GLN A 565 2.61 -31.48 -5.53
C GLN A 565 1.26 -32.14 -5.87
N ALA A 566 0.28 -31.36 -6.34
CA ALA A 566 -1.01 -31.90 -6.78
C ALA A 566 -0.86 -32.96 -7.90
N ARG A 567 0.04 -32.72 -8.88
CA ARG A 567 0.32 -33.68 -9.97
C ARG A 567 0.96 -34.97 -9.47
N PHE A 568 1.72 -34.90 -8.38
CA PHE A 568 2.29 -36.10 -7.74
C PHE A 568 1.32 -36.79 -6.78
N GLY A 569 0.12 -36.24 -6.56
CA GLY A 569 -0.92 -36.79 -5.69
C GLY A 569 -0.80 -36.39 -4.24
N ASP A 570 0.09 -35.44 -3.91
CA ASP A 570 0.20 -34.87 -2.57
C ASP A 570 -0.71 -33.65 -2.43
N PHE A 571 -2.00 -33.94 -2.26
CA PHE A 571 -3.03 -32.90 -2.16
C PHE A 571 -2.95 -32.10 -0.84
N GLU A 572 -2.48 -32.71 0.26
CA GLU A 572 -2.39 -32.05 1.55
C GLU A 572 -1.29 -30.98 1.56
N GLU A 573 -0.12 -31.28 0.99
CA GLU A 573 0.97 -30.31 0.85
C GLU A 573 0.63 -29.20 -0.15
N SER A 574 -0.04 -29.58 -1.27
CA SER A 574 -0.54 -28.59 -2.24
C SER A 574 -1.54 -27.61 -1.63
N GLU A 575 -2.48 -28.09 -0.81
CA GLU A 575 -3.45 -27.26 -0.11
C GLU A 575 -2.77 -26.30 0.86
N GLN A 576 -1.78 -26.74 1.61
CA GLN A 576 -1.03 -25.90 2.54
C GLN A 576 -0.29 -24.77 1.81
N LEU A 577 0.37 -25.06 0.70
CA LEU A 577 1.07 -24.07 -0.11
C LEU A 577 0.10 -23.01 -0.69
N LEU A 578 -1.08 -23.43 -1.14
CA LEU A 578 -2.10 -22.51 -1.64
C LEU A 578 -2.69 -21.63 -0.52
N LEU A 579 -2.85 -22.16 0.69
CA LEU A 579 -3.26 -21.35 1.86
C LEU A 579 -2.19 -20.31 2.22
N GLU A 580 -0.91 -20.68 2.19
CA GLU A 580 0.19 -19.74 2.41
C GLU A 580 0.22 -18.63 1.33
N ALA A 581 -0.03 -18.96 0.07
CA ALA A 581 -0.15 -17.99 -1.00
C ALA A 581 -1.36 -17.06 -0.80
N ALA A 582 -2.51 -17.62 -0.40
CA ALA A 582 -3.71 -16.83 -0.08
C ALA A 582 -3.47 -15.86 1.10
N ASP A 583 -2.75 -16.32 2.13
CA ASP A 583 -2.38 -15.49 3.29
C ASP A 583 -1.36 -14.40 2.94
N ALA A 584 -0.56 -14.60 1.89
CA ALA A 584 0.29 -13.57 1.31
C ALA A 584 -0.51 -12.52 0.51
N GLY A 585 -1.73 -12.84 0.10
CA GLY A 585 -2.61 -11.97 -0.68
C GLY A 585 -2.61 -12.28 -2.18
N ASP A 586 -2.19 -13.49 -2.59
CA ASP A 586 -2.28 -13.93 -3.99
C ASP A 586 -3.74 -14.13 -4.41
N ALA A 587 -4.20 -13.29 -5.34
CA ALA A 587 -5.58 -13.29 -5.83
C ALA A 587 -5.99 -14.62 -6.53
N SER A 588 -5.03 -15.38 -7.06
CA SER A 588 -5.29 -16.62 -7.79
C SER A 588 -5.29 -17.85 -6.89
N ALA A 589 -4.73 -17.76 -5.68
CA ALA A 589 -4.57 -18.91 -4.79
C ALA A 589 -5.92 -19.53 -4.39
N LEU A 590 -6.95 -18.71 -4.14
CA LEU A 590 -8.29 -19.20 -3.81
C LEU A 590 -8.93 -19.99 -4.96
N THR A 591 -8.74 -19.54 -6.20
CA THR A 591 -9.25 -20.22 -7.39
C THR A 591 -8.61 -21.58 -7.58
N GLU A 592 -7.28 -21.67 -7.36
CA GLU A 592 -6.55 -22.93 -7.42
C GLU A 592 -6.95 -23.88 -6.29
N LEU A 593 -7.17 -23.33 -5.08
CA LEU A 593 -7.64 -24.11 -3.93
C LEU A 593 -9.03 -24.70 -4.18
N ALA A 594 -9.95 -23.90 -4.74
CA ALA A 594 -11.29 -24.38 -5.10
C ALA A 594 -11.20 -25.47 -6.17
N ARG A 595 -10.36 -25.31 -7.20
CA ARG A 595 -10.13 -26.34 -8.23
C ARG A 595 -9.57 -27.63 -7.62
N LEU A 596 -8.63 -27.54 -6.68
CA LEU A 596 -8.08 -28.70 -6.00
C LEU A 596 -9.17 -29.48 -5.23
N ARG A 597 -10.12 -28.78 -4.59
CA ARG A 597 -11.29 -29.38 -3.92
C ARG A 597 -12.26 -30.04 -4.90
N GLU A 598 -12.51 -29.41 -6.06
CA GLU A 598 -13.31 -30.01 -7.13
C GLU A 598 -12.69 -31.32 -7.65
N GLU A 599 -11.37 -31.34 -7.87
CA GLU A 599 -10.62 -32.52 -8.29
C GLU A 599 -10.67 -33.64 -7.23
N ALA A 600 -10.70 -33.29 -5.95
CA ALA A 600 -10.90 -34.21 -4.85
C ALA A 600 -12.37 -34.68 -4.69
N GLY A 601 -13.32 -34.12 -5.47
CA GLY A 601 -14.74 -34.42 -5.42
C GLY A 601 -15.53 -33.69 -4.35
N ASP A 602 -14.91 -32.70 -3.68
CA ASP A 602 -15.55 -31.87 -2.65
C ASP A 602 -16.10 -30.57 -3.28
N PHE A 603 -17.16 -30.70 -4.04
CA PHE A 603 -17.79 -29.59 -4.76
C PHE A 603 -18.42 -28.55 -3.82
N GLU A 604 -18.87 -28.99 -2.63
CA GLU A 604 -19.46 -28.09 -1.63
C GLU A 604 -18.40 -27.14 -1.06
N ALA A 605 -17.24 -27.65 -0.66
CA ALA A 605 -16.14 -26.83 -0.18
C ALA A 605 -15.61 -25.90 -1.28
N ALA A 606 -15.54 -26.36 -2.54
CA ALA A 606 -15.15 -25.53 -3.67
C ALA A 606 -16.11 -24.35 -3.89
N GLU A 607 -17.44 -24.59 -3.88
CA GLU A 607 -18.43 -23.52 -3.98
C GLU A 607 -18.35 -22.55 -2.79
N GLN A 608 -18.15 -23.05 -1.57
CA GLN A 608 -17.97 -22.23 -0.38
C GLN A 608 -16.76 -21.31 -0.50
N LEU A 609 -15.61 -21.82 -0.93
CA LEU A 609 -14.40 -21.05 -1.18
C LEU A 609 -14.65 -19.91 -2.16
N PHE A 610 -15.26 -20.21 -3.29
CA PHE A 610 -15.56 -19.20 -4.32
C PHE A 610 -16.46 -18.09 -3.81
N ARG A 611 -17.53 -18.44 -3.07
CA ARG A 611 -18.57 -17.48 -2.68
C ARG A 611 -18.24 -16.76 -1.38
N PHE A 612 -17.69 -17.48 -0.41
CA PHE A 612 -17.55 -16.98 0.97
C PHE A 612 -16.11 -16.87 1.44
N GLY A 613 -15.16 -17.44 0.68
CA GLY A 613 -13.73 -17.38 0.97
C GLY A 613 -13.31 -18.31 2.10
N LEU A 614 -12.40 -17.84 2.94
CA LEU A 614 -11.76 -18.58 4.02
C LEU A 614 -12.17 -18.03 5.39
N GLU A 615 -12.24 -18.90 6.40
CA GLU A 615 -12.26 -18.53 7.80
C GLU A 615 -10.86 -18.13 8.30
N ALA A 616 -10.78 -17.65 9.56
CA ALA A 616 -9.50 -17.25 10.14
C ALA A 616 -8.49 -18.40 10.28
N ASP A 617 -8.97 -19.65 10.38
CA ASP A 617 -8.14 -20.85 10.47
C ASP A 617 -7.79 -21.47 9.11
N GLY A 618 -8.20 -20.85 8.00
CA GLY A 618 -7.95 -21.31 6.65
C GLY A 618 -8.97 -22.33 6.12
N SER A 619 -9.97 -22.71 6.89
CA SER A 619 -11.06 -23.55 6.41
C SER A 619 -12.02 -22.79 5.48
N PRO A 620 -12.76 -23.47 4.57
CA PRO A 620 -13.79 -22.83 3.78
C PRO A 620 -14.82 -22.10 4.64
N ALA A 621 -15.13 -20.84 4.31
CA ALA A 621 -16.05 -20.04 5.09
C ALA A 621 -17.51 -20.50 4.88
N THR A 622 -18.29 -20.44 5.95
CA THR A 622 -19.73 -20.71 5.88
C THR A 622 -20.49 -19.48 5.31
N PRO A 623 -21.69 -19.68 4.71
CA PRO A 623 -22.56 -18.58 4.28
C PRO A 623 -22.82 -17.56 5.39
N TRP A 624 -22.79 -16.28 5.07
CA TRP A 624 -22.95 -15.16 6.01
C TRP A 624 -23.87 -14.10 5.45
#